data_2154466e1b78cd8fc05a4b48038962e5
#
_entry.id   2154466e1b78cd8fc05a4b48038962e5
#
_cell.length_a   1.000
_cell.length_b   1.000
_cell.length_c   1.000
_cell.angle_alpha   90.00
_cell.angle_beta   90.00
_cell.angle_gamma   90.00
#
_symmetry.space_group_name_H-M   'P 1'
#
loop_
_entity.id
_entity.type
_entity.pdbx_description
1 polymer ?
#
loop_
_entity_poly.entity_id
_entity_poly.type
_entity_poly.pdbx_seq_one_letter_code
_entity_poly.pdbx_strand_id
1 'polypeptide(L)'
;MNIYDDVPQRPKKDPIQNVHQESPYIELNEILANQIELDDSVIYLNDEIEDHTLFDLMIRIRRILKFRNGASYKGSKTDPINLMINSPGGDIHELMGIIDYINSLSCKVNTICRGRAFSAASVILACGTGTRMVSKNSTIMFHQASSMISGKMTDVSATVEFVKQIENDVYKILATKTKKDAAWWKDNTRTDMYLTSNQALELGIIDQII
;
A
#
# COMPACT_ATOMS: atom_id res chain seq x y z
N MET A 1 -0.86 -76.05 23.47
CA MET A 1 -0.09 -75.54 22.33
C MET A 1 -0.92 -74.45 21.68
N ASN A 2 -0.58 -73.20 21.97
CA ASN A 2 -1.42 -72.02 21.65
C ASN A 2 -0.97 -71.48 20.33
N ILE A 3 -1.84 -71.48 19.30
CA ILE A 3 -1.54 -71.21 17.89
C ILE A 3 -1.47 -69.67 17.59
N TYR A 4 -1.32 -68.85 18.63
CA TYR A 4 -1.35 -67.35 18.46
C TYR A 4 -0.02 -66.64 18.81
N ASP A 5 1.11 -67.38 18.97
CA ASP A 5 2.37 -66.77 19.42
C ASP A 5 3.31 -66.32 18.27
N ASP A 6 2.87 -66.35 17.00
CA ASP A 6 3.68 -65.99 15.85
C ASP A 6 3.02 -64.90 14.98
N VAL A 7 2.58 -63.79 15.61
CA VAL A 7 2.23 -62.60 14.83
C VAL A 7 3.42 -61.67 14.77
N PRO A 8 4.04 -61.43 13.57
CA PRO A 8 5.13 -60.51 13.48
C PRO A 8 4.68 -59.10 13.88
N GLN A 9 5.31 -58.52 14.88
CA GLN A 9 5.08 -57.15 15.35
C GLN A 9 5.33 -56.20 14.18
N ARG A 10 4.35 -55.36 13.83
CA ARG A 10 4.55 -54.24 12.87
C ARG A 10 5.68 -53.38 13.35
N PRO A 11 6.62 -52.96 12.47
CA PRO A 11 7.65 -52.03 12.87
C PRO A 11 7.00 -50.73 13.39
N LYS A 12 7.44 -50.28 14.55
CA LYS A 12 7.07 -48.97 15.10
C LYS A 12 7.41 -47.94 14.05
N LYS A 13 6.41 -47.26 13.50
CA LYS A 13 6.63 -46.05 12.69
C LYS A 13 7.31 -45.04 13.58
N ASP A 14 8.52 -44.63 13.18
CA ASP A 14 9.15 -43.45 13.74
C ASP A 14 8.19 -42.27 13.69
N PRO A 15 8.18 -41.39 14.68
CA PRO A 15 7.36 -40.21 14.64
C PRO A 15 7.76 -39.42 13.39
N ILE A 16 6.80 -39.27 12.47
CA ILE A 16 6.96 -38.41 11.31
C ILE A 16 7.31 -37.03 11.89
N GLN A 17 8.56 -36.63 11.75
CA GLN A 17 8.94 -35.25 11.92
C GLN A 17 8.11 -34.48 10.89
N ASN A 18 7.07 -33.79 11.37
CA ASN A 18 6.35 -32.81 10.58
C ASN A 18 7.32 -31.66 10.29
N VAL A 19 8.16 -31.84 9.27
CA VAL A 19 8.74 -30.73 8.55
C VAL A 19 7.57 -30.14 7.78
N HIS A 20 6.92 -29.12 8.36
CA HIS A 20 6.04 -28.23 7.60
C HIS A 20 6.93 -27.51 6.58
N GLN A 21 7.26 -28.19 5.49
CA GLN A 21 7.56 -27.53 4.23
C GLN A 21 6.23 -26.97 3.76
N GLU A 22 5.98 -25.70 4.10
CA GLU A 22 4.84 -24.98 3.55
C GLU A 22 4.91 -25.10 2.03
N SER A 23 3.84 -25.61 1.44
CA SER A 23 3.79 -25.81 0.00
C SER A 23 3.87 -24.44 -0.68
N PRO A 24 4.68 -24.23 -1.71
CA PRO A 24 4.74 -22.99 -2.47
C PRO A 24 3.38 -22.52 -3.00
N TYR A 25 2.43 -23.44 -3.15
CA TYR A 25 1.03 -23.12 -3.52
C TYR A 25 0.22 -22.46 -2.38
N ILE A 26 0.54 -22.77 -1.11
CA ILE A 26 -0.12 -22.13 0.05
C ILE A 26 0.34 -20.68 0.15
N GLU A 27 1.63 -20.42 -0.03
CA GLU A 27 2.20 -19.07 -0.03
C GLU A 27 1.61 -18.20 -1.14
N LEU A 28 1.53 -18.71 -2.38
CA LEU A 28 0.92 -17.99 -3.50
C LEU A 28 -0.55 -17.66 -3.25
N ASN A 29 -1.33 -18.58 -2.70
CA ASN A 29 -2.72 -18.35 -2.34
C ASN A 29 -2.86 -17.31 -1.22
N GLU A 30 -1.93 -17.26 -0.26
CA GLU A 30 -1.90 -16.22 0.76
C GLU A 30 -1.56 -14.85 0.18
N ILE A 31 -0.63 -14.76 -0.75
CA ILE A 31 -0.31 -13.52 -1.46
C ILE A 31 -1.52 -13.03 -2.23
N LEU A 32 -2.18 -13.90 -3.00
CA LEU A 32 -3.35 -13.55 -3.80
C LEU A 32 -4.54 -13.11 -2.94
N ALA A 33 -4.78 -13.81 -1.82
CA ALA A 33 -5.91 -13.52 -0.94
C ALA A 33 -5.68 -12.29 -0.04
N ASN A 34 -4.45 -12.02 0.36
CA ASN A 34 -4.13 -10.99 1.34
C ASN A 34 -3.33 -9.81 0.76
N GLN A 35 -2.92 -9.88 -0.51
CA GLN A 35 -2.10 -8.86 -1.18
C GLN A 35 -0.85 -8.47 -0.36
N ILE A 36 -0.13 -9.47 0.17
CA ILE A 36 1.02 -9.29 1.05
C ILE A 36 2.07 -10.38 0.80
N GLU A 37 3.34 -9.99 0.75
CA GLU A 37 4.50 -10.88 0.77
C GLU A 37 5.31 -10.59 2.03
N LEU A 38 5.33 -11.55 2.96
CA LEU A 38 5.92 -11.33 4.29
C LEU A 38 7.44 -11.25 4.25
N ASP A 39 8.09 -12.18 3.55
CA ASP A 39 9.56 -12.26 3.51
C ASP A 39 10.18 -11.00 2.87
N ASP A 40 9.61 -10.51 1.77
CA ASP A 40 10.06 -9.32 1.07
C ASP A 40 9.44 -8.02 1.60
N SER A 41 8.53 -8.16 2.58
CA SER A 41 7.82 -7.02 3.18
C SER A 41 7.10 -6.15 2.15
N VAL A 42 6.44 -6.80 1.20
CA VAL A 42 5.66 -6.16 0.14
C VAL A 42 4.18 -6.22 0.48
N ILE A 43 3.48 -5.13 0.26
CA ILE A 43 2.01 -5.03 0.28
C ILE A 43 1.53 -4.36 -1.01
N TYR A 44 0.32 -4.70 -1.43
CA TYR A 44 -0.24 -4.24 -2.69
C TYR A 44 -1.43 -3.32 -2.44
N LEU A 45 -1.45 -2.17 -3.14
CA LEU A 45 -2.59 -1.29 -3.33
C LEU A 45 -2.94 -1.35 -4.83
N ASN A 46 -3.73 -2.35 -5.21
CA ASN A 46 -4.00 -2.68 -6.61
C ASN A 46 -5.44 -2.39 -7.05
N ASP A 47 -6.24 -1.82 -6.17
CA ASP A 47 -7.66 -1.54 -6.40
C ASP A 47 -7.98 -0.06 -6.17
N GLU A 48 -9.25 0.30 -6.30
CA GLU A 48 -9.78 1.60 -5.88
C GLU A 48 -9.60 1.80 -4.38
N ILE A 49 -9.40 3.04 -3.96
CA ILE A 49 -9.31 3.41 -2.54
C ILE A 49 -10.73 3.68 -2.05
N GLU A 50 -11.30 2.72 -1.33
CA GLU A 50 -12.66 2.71 -0.83
C GLU A 50 -12.68 2.63 0.69
N ASP A 51 -13.87 2.65 1.28
CA ASP A 51 -14.08 2.35 2.69
C ASP A 51 -13.33 1.06 3.07
N HIS A 52 -12.58 1.09 4.17
CA HIS A 52 -11.74 0.01 4.69
C HIS A 52 -10.35 -0.17 4.07
N THR A 53 -9.97 0.56 3.02
CA THR A 53 -8.61 0.44 2.43
C THR A 53 -7.53 0.75 3.46
N LEU A 54 -7.70 1.80 4.27
CA LEU A 54 -6.80 2.12 5.39
C LEU A 54 -6.71 0.96 6.39
N PHE A 55 -7.85 0.41 6.80
CA PHE A 55 -7.89 -0.68 7.77
C PHE A 55 -7.14 -1.91 7.24
N ASP A 56 -7.36 -2.27 5.98
CA ASP A 56 -6.69 -3.39 5.33
C ASP A 56 -5.18 -3.18 5.24
N LEU A 57 -4.73 -1.98 4.87
CA LEU A 57 -3.31 -1.63 4.87
C LEU A 57 -2.71 -1.71 6.27
N MET A 58 -3.42 -1.22 7.29
CA MET A 58 -3.00 -1.32 8.69
C MET A 58 -2.80 -2.77 9.13
N ILE A 59 -3.73 -3.67 8.79
CA ILE A 59 -3.63 -5.10 9.12
C ILE A 59 -2.45 -5.74 8.40
N ARG A 60 -2.26 -5.46 7.11
CA ARG A 60 -1.14 -6.00 6.30
C ARG A 60 0.21 -5.54 6.85
N ILE A 61 0.35 -4.25 7.15
CA ILE A 61 1.58 -3.70 7.76
C ILE A 61 1.84 -4.34 9.12
N ARG A 62 0.82 -4.48 9.97
CA ARG A 62 0.96 -5.17 11.27
C ARG A 62 1.39 -6.62 11.13
N ARG A 63 0.92 -7.34 10.12
CA ARG A 63 1.38 -8.72 9.83
C ARG A 63 2.87 -8.75 9.50
N ILE A 64 3.36 -7.85 8.64
CA ILE A 64 4.79 -7.71 8.35
C ILE A 64 5.58 -7.40 9.62
N LEU A 65 5.17 -6.40 10.39
CA LEU A 65 5.88 -6.01 11.61
C LEU A 65 5.89 -7.14 12.65
N LYS A 66 4.80 -7.90 12.76
CA LYS A 66 4.74 -9.09 13.63
C LYS A 66 5.67 -10.20 13.13
N PHE A 67 5.68 -10.46 11.82
CA PHE A 67 6.58 -11.45 11.21
C PHE A 67 8.06 -11.10 11.45
N ARG A 68 8.44 -9.83 11.26
CA ARG A 68 9.80 -9.33 11.53
C ARG A 68 10.25 -9.48 12.99
N ASN A 69 9.32 -9.56 13.93
CA ASN A 69 9.61 -9.81 15.34
C ASN A 69 9.80 -11.32 15.66
N GLY A 70 9.48 -12.21 14.72
CA GLY A 70 9.65 -13.64 14.85
C GLY A 70 11.10 -14.09 14.61
N ALA A 71 11.44 -15.30 15.10
CA ALA A 71 12.78 -15.88 14.94
C ALA A 71 13.17 -16.24 13.50
N SER A 72 12.17 -16.39 12.62
CA SER A 72 12.37 -16.78 11.21
C SER A 72 12.84 -15.63 10.32
N TYR A 73 12.58 -14.37 10.71
CA TYR A 73 12.99 -13.22 9.91
C TYR A 73 14.49 -12.96 10.05
N LYS A 74 15.21 -12.90 8.95
CA LYS A 74 16.67 -12.72 8.88
C LYS A 74 17.11 -11.28 8.61
N GLY A 75 16.17 -10.38 8.26
CA GLY A 75 16.43 -8.97 8.01
C GLY A 75 16.39 -8.09 9.26
N SER A 76 16.52 -6.78 9.06
CA SER A 76 16.38 -5.79 10.13
C SER A 76 14.92 -5.47 10.40
N LYS A 77 14.56 -5.29 11.68
CA LYS A 77 13.20 -4.86 12.06
C LYS A 77 12.84 -3.48 11.51
N THR A 78 13.84 -2.70 11.13
CA THR A 78 13.68 -1.35 10.55
C THR A 78 13.79 -1.34 9.03
N ASP A 79 13.91 -2.50 8.37
CA ASP A 79 13.89 -2.58 6.92
C ASP A 79 12.63 -1.89 6.38
N PRO A 80 12.70 -1.23 5.22
CA PRO A 80 11.53 -0.56 4.68
C PRO A 80 10.45 -1.56 4.30
N ILE A 81 9.19 -1.12 4.36
CA ILE A 81 8.05 -1.81 3.77
C ILE A 81 7.88 -1.29 2.35
N ASN A 82 7.61 -2.18 1.41
CA ASN A 82 7.41 -1.84 0.00
C ASN A 82 5.90 -1.83 -0.32
N LEU A 83 5.34 -0.64 -0.53
CA LEU A 83 3.97 -0.44 -0.98
C LEU A 83 3.92 -0.38 -2.50
N MET A 84 3.47 -1.46 -3.13
CA MET A 84 3.26 -1.57 -4.57
C MET A 84 1.93 -0.94 -4.95
N ILE A 85 1.93 0.02 -5.87
CA ILE A 85 0.77 0.82 -6.24
C ILE A 85 0.42 0.59 -7.71
N ASN A 86 -0.84 0.19 -7.95
CA ASN A 86 -1.47 0.17 -9.27
C ASN A 86 -2.96 0.48 -9.09
N SER A 87 -3.29 1.73 -8.79
CA SER A 87 -4.63 2.13 -8.33
C SER A 87 -5.15 3.34 -9.10
N PRO A 88 -6.47 3.40 -9.38
CA PRO A 88 -7.11 4.58 -9.94
C PRO A 88 -7.29 5.72 -8.92
N GLY A 89 -6.99 5.48 -7.64
CA GLY A 89 -7.30 6.41 -6.54
C GLY A 89 -8.64 6.10 -5.90
N GLY A 90 -9.28 7.08 -5.29
CA GLY A 90 -10.59 6.95 -4.63
C GLY A 90 -10.75 7.92 -3.46
N ASP A 91 -11.25 7.44 -2.34
CA ASP A 91 -11.71 8.24 -1.20
C ASP A 91 -10.61 9.10 -0.58
N ILE A 92 -10.93 10.38 -0.35
CA ILE A 92 -9.99 11.37 0.19
C ILE A 92 -9.75 11.22 1.70
N HIS A 93 -10.71 10.68 2.45
CA HIS A 93 -10.54 10.46 3.89
C HIS A 93 -9.65 9.24 4.15
N GLU A 94 -9.84 8.18 3.36
CA GLU A 94 -8.96 7.01 3.35
C GLU A 94 -7.52 7.41 2.96
N LEU A 95 -7.36 8.26 1.93
CA LEU A 95 -6.08 8.85 1.55
C LEU A 95 -5.39 9.52 2.74
N MET A 96 -6.08 10.44 3.42
CA MET A 96 -5.50 11.18 4.54
C MET A 96 -5.10 10.26 5.69
N GLY A 97 -5.96 9.28 6.01
CA GLY A 97 -5.67 8.28 7.03
C GLY A 97 -4.45 7.40 6.67
N ILE A 98 -4.30 7.01 5.40
CA ILE A 98 -3.16 6.23 4.92
C ILE A 98 -1.86 7.04 5.06
N ILE A 99 -1.87 8.33 4.69
CA ILE A 99 -0.70 9.22 4.83
C ILE A 99 -0.29 9.34 6.30
N ASP A 100 -1.25 9.59 7.19
CA ASP A 100 -0.98 9.71 8.62
C ASP A 100 -0.43 8.41 9.19
N TYR A 101 -1.01 7.28 8.80
CA TYR A 101 -0.55 5.97 9.26
C TYR A 101 0.89 5.68 8.80
N ILE A 102 1.19 5.89 7.51
CA ILE A 102 2.56 5.71 6.97
C ILE A 102 3.56 6.60 7.71
N ASN A 103 3.21 7.85 7.98
CA ASN A 103 4.07 8.78 8.71
C ASN A 103 4.29 8.40 10.19
N SER A 104 3.35 7.66 10.80
CA SER A 104 3.43 7.23 12.20
C SER A 104 4.34 6.00 12.42
N LEU A 105 4.73 5.30 11.35
CA LEU A 105 5.52 4.07 11.43
C LEU A 105 6.98 4.35 11.80
N SER A 106 7.57 3.48 12.60
CA SER A 106 8.99 3.53 12.96
C SER A 106 9.92 3.10 11.83
N CYS A 107 9.43 2.31 10.88
CA CYS A 107 10.17 1.93 9.66
C CYS A 107 9.73 2.80 8.48
N LYS A 108 10.61 2.90 7.48
CA LYS A 108 10.30 3.59 6.23
C LYS A 108 9.31 2.79 5.37
N VAL A 109 8.51 3.50 4.57
CA VAL A 109 7.65 2.91 3.55
C VAL A 109 8.11 3.41 2.19
N ASN A 110 8.65 2.51 1.38
CA ASN A 110 8.90 2.77 -0.03
C ASN A 110 7.56 2.70 -0.78
N THR A 111 7.34 3.60 -1.72
CA THR A 111 6.17 3.58 -2.61
C THR A 111 6.63 3.30 -4.02
N ILE A 112 6.01 2.32 -4.68
CA ILE A 112 6.47 1.79 -5.97
C ILE A 112 5.28 1.68 -6.92
N CYS A 113 5.18 2.57 -7.89
CA CYS A 113 4.12 2.49 -8.89
C CYS A 113 4.52 1.54 -10.04
N ARG A 114 3.66 0.55 -10.29
CA ARG A 114 3.72 -0.31 -11.48
C ARG A 114 2.36 -0.32 -12.18
N GLY A 115 2.28 0.32 -13.34
CA GLY A 115 1.04 0.51 -14.08
C GLY A 115 0.52 1.94 -13.92
N ARG A 116 -0.32 2.22 -12.93
CA ARG A 116 -0.87 3.57 -12.71
C ARG A 116 -0.92 3.96 -11.24
N ALA A 117 -0.77 5.24 -10.99
CA ALA A 117 -1.10 5.86 -9.72
C ALA A 117 -1.88 7.14 -10.02
N PHE A 118 -3.21 7.12 -9.85
CA PHE A 118 -4.09 8.22 -10.19
C PHE A 118 -4.76 8.80 -8.94
N SER A 119 -5.06 10.11 -8.97
CA SER A 119 -5.83 10.77 -7.92
C SER A 119 -5.23 10.54 -6.52
N ALA A 120 -6.01 10.03 -5.56
CA ALA A 120 -5.54 9.70 -4.21
C ALA A 120 -4.28 8.79 -4.22
N ALA A 121 -4.19 7.82 -5.13
CA ALA A 121 -3.03 6.92 -5.23
C ALA A 121 -1.75 7.65 -5.65
N SER A 122 -1.84 8.71 -6.47
CA SER A 122 -0.68 9.53 -6.82
C SER A 122 -0.16 10.35 -5.64
N VAL A 123 -1.05 10.78 -4.77
CA VAL A 123 -0.68 11.47 -3.53
C VAL A 123 -0.01 10.50 -2.56
N ILE A 124 -0.52 9.26 -2.40
CA ILE A 124 0.12 8.22 -1.60
C ILE A 124 1.53 7.92 -2.15
N LEU A 125 1.68 7.78 -3.48
CA LEU A 125 2.98 7.59 -4.12
C LEU A 125 3.97 8.69 -3.72
N ALA A 126 3.55 9.96 -3.78
CA ALA A 126 4.38 11.10 -3.43
C ALA A 126 4.70 11.18 -1.92
N CYS A 127 3.87 10.58 -1.07
CA CYS A 127 3.98 10.64 0.39
C CYS A 127 4.79 9.51 1.01
N GLY A 128 5.35 8.59 0.22
CA GLY A 128 6.27 7.56 0.73
C GLY A 128 7.33 8.16 1.66
N THR A 129 7.58 7.50 2.79
CA THR A 129 8.58 7.95 3.78
C THR A 129 9.97 7.38 3.53
N GLY A 130 10.06 6.37 2.65
CA GLY A 130 11.29 5.82 2.08
C GLY A 130 11.53 6.31 0.66
N THR A 131 12.03 5.44 -0.22
CA THR A 131 12.27 5.76 -1.63
C THR A 131 10.96 5.65 -2.42
N ARG A 132 10.66 6.67 -3.21
CA ARG A 132 9.49 6.73 -4.08
C ARG A 132 9.91 6.36 -5.50
N MET A 133 9.34 5.29 -6.05
CA MET A 133 9.78 4.69 -7.30
C MET A 133 8.63 4.55 -8.29
N VAL A 134 8.95 4.60 -9.58
CA VAL A 134 7.97 4.35 -10.63
C VAL A 134 8.61 3.54 -11.77
N SER A 135 7.87 2.59 -12.32
CA SER A 135 8.31 1.88 -13.52
C SER A 135 8.24 2.79 -14.74
N LYS A 136 9.20 2.63 -15.67
CA LYS A 136 9.38 3.50 -16.85
C LYS A 136 8.08 3.79 -17.62
N ASN A 137 7.22 2.81 -17.79
CA ASN A 137 5.98 2.91 -18.58
C ASN A 137 4.73 3.17 -17.73
N SER A 138 4.88 3.43 -16.43
CA SER A 138 3.75 3.78 -15.58
C SER A 138 3.27 5.19 -15.83
N THR A 139 2.00 5.41 -15.57
CA THR A 139 1.35 6.72 -15.70
C THR A 139 0.91 7.22 -14.33
N ILE A 140 1.12 8.48 -14.07
CA ILE A 140 0.70 9.17 -12.86
C ILE A 140 -0.30 10.24 -13.24
N MET A 141 -1.35 10.44 -12.44
CA MET A 141 -2.33 11.49 -12.71
C MET A 141 -2.77 12.16 -11.41
N PHE A 142 -2.74 13.47 -11.43
CA PHE A 142 -3.31 14.32 -10.40
C PHE A 142 -4.47 15.12 -10.95
N HIS A 143 -5.51 15.28 -10.17
CA HIS A 143 -6.63 16.14 -10.49
C HIS A 143 -7.24 16.72 -9.21
N GLN A 144 -8.08 17.73 -9.38
CA GLN A 144 -8.90 18.30 -8.32
C GLN A 144 -9.88 17.25 -7.78
N ALA A 145 -10.19 17.32 -6.49
CA ALA A 145 -11.17 16.42 -5.88
C ALA A 145 -12.51 16.51 -6.62
N SER A 146 -13.04 15.36 -7.01
CA SER A 146 -14.37 15.24 -7.62
C SER A 146 -15.30 14.48 -6.68
N SER A 147 -16.52 14.98 -6.50
CA SER A 147 -17.51 14.33 -5.65
C SER A 147 -18.91 14.56 -6.18
N MET A 148 -19.77 13.57 -6.00
CA MET A 148 -21.20 13.73 -6.21
C MET A 148 -21.86 13.92 -4.84
N ILE A 149 -22.36 15.14 -4.58
CA ILE A 149 -22.96 15.49 -3.30
C ILE A 149 -24.44 15.76 -3.52
N SER A 150 -25.31 15.11 -2.77
CA SER A 150 -26.76 15.32 -2.79
C SER A 150 -27.31 15.47 -1.38
N GLY A 151 -28.38 16.26 -1.20
CA GLY A 151 -29.00 16.48 0.09
C GLY A 151 -29.62 17.86 0.23
N LYS A 152 -29.84 18.32 1.46
CA LYS A 152 -30.32 19.70 1.74
C LYS A 152 -29.24 20.70 1.33
N MET A 153 -29.65 21.83 0.78
CA MET A 153 -28.72 22.88 0.31
C MET A 153 -27.70 23.31 1.37
N THR A 154 -28.13 23.43 2.62
CA THR A 154 -27.24 23.76 3.74
C THR A 154 -26.18 22.70 3.97
N ASP A 155 -26.57 21.41 3.89
CA ASP A 155 -25.66 20.28 4.13
C ASP A 155 -24.69 20.13 2.96
N VAL A 156 -25.20 20.29 1.71
CA VAL A 156 -24.37 20.30 0.49
C VAL A 156 -23.31 21.40 0.56
N SER A 157 -23.70 22.63 0.94
CA SER A 157 -22.75 23.75 1.06
C SER A 157 -21.68 23.47 2.10
N ALA A 158 -22.07 22.96 3.27
CA ALA A 158 -21.12 22.62 4.34
C ALA A 158 -20.14 21.52 3.91
N THR A 159 -20.65 20.49 3.23
CA THR A 159 -19.81 19.39 2.71
C THR A 159 -18.82 19.88 1.65
N VAL A 160 -19.27 20.73 0.71
CA VAL A 160 -18.39 21.32 -0.31
C VAL A 160 -17.26 22.14 0.32
N GLU A 161 -17.56 22.96 1.32
CA GLU A 161 -16.51 23.75 1.99
C GLU A 161 -15.53 22.85 2.76
N PHE A 162 -16.01 21.77 3.36
CA PHE A 162 -15.16 20.81 4.06
C PHE A 162 -14.23 20.07 3.09
N VAL A 163 -14.75 19.57 1.97
CA VAL A 163 -13.95 18.90 0.93
C VAL A 163 -12.88 19.84 0.37
N LYS A 164 -13.21 21.10 0.10
CA LYS A 164 -12.23 22.11 -0.32
C LYS A 164 -11.12 22.34 0.72
N GLN A 165 -11.46 22.27 2.00
CA GLN A 165 -10.45 22.39 3.06
C GLN A 165 -9.48 21.18 3.03
N ILE A 166 -9.99 19.95 2.95
CA ILE A 166 -9.15 18.76 2.83
C ILE A 166 -8.27 18.82 1.57
N GLU A 167 -8.85 19.23 0.45
CA GLU A 167 -8.10 19.39 -0.82
C GLU A 167 -6.94 20.40 -0.65
N ASN A 168 -7.16 21.53 -0.01
CA ASN A 168 -6.09 22.48 0.28
C ASN A 168 -5.01 21.88 1.19
N ASP A 169 -5.37 21.01 2.12
CA ASP A 169 -4.40 20.29 2.95
C ASP A 169 -3.59 19.27 2.15
N VAL A 170 -4.20 18.57 1.18
CA VAL A 170 -3.48 17.72 0.20
C VAL A 170 -2.46 18.55 -0.58
N TYR A 171 -2.79 19.74 -1.06
CA TYR A 171 -1.83 20.63 -1.77
C TYR A 171 -0.66 21.05 -0.87
N LYS A 172 -0.91 21.33 0.40
CA LYS A 172 0.15 21.63 1.37
C LYS A 172 1.05 20.42 1.60
N ILE A 173 0.48 19.22 1.72
CA ILE A 173 1.22 17.97 1.86
C ILE A 173 2.11 17.77 0.63
N LEU A 174 1.56 17.87 -0.58
CA LEU A 174 2.32 17.74 -1.82
C LEU A 174 3.46 18.78 -1.93
N ALA A 175 3.23 20.00 -1.46
CA ALA A 175 4.26 21.03 -1.43
C ALA A 175 5.45 20.67 -0.52
N THR A 176 5.23 19.90 0.55
CA THR A 176 6.32 19.41 1.41
C THR A 176 7.08 18.22 0.83
N LYS A 177 6.46 17.50 -0.10
CA LYS A 177 6.98 16.23 -0.65
C LYS A 177 7.58 16.37 -2.05
N THR A 178 7.32 17.50 -2.73
CA THR A 178 7.69 17.73 -4.13
C THR A 178 8.43 19.06 -4.29
N LYS A 179 8.85 19.38 -5.52
CA LYS A 179 9.56 20.63 -5.83
C LYS A 179 8.61 21.81 -6.14
N LYS A 180 7.31 21.66 -5.92
CA LYS A 180 6.28 22.65 -6.25
C LYS A 180 5.52 23.09 -4.99
N ASP A 181 5.14 24.36 -4.92
CA ASP A 181 4.33 24.88 -3.82
C ASP A 181 2.85 24.52 -3.96
N ALA A 182 2.08 24.79 -2.91
CA ALA A 182 0.65 24.48 -2.85
C ALA A 182 -0.17 25.27 -3.90
N ALA A 183 0.23 26.48 -4.24
CA ALA A 183 -0.44 27.29 -5.25
C ALA A 183 -0.28 26.67 -6.63
N TRP A 184 0.95 26.22 -6.95
CA TRP A 184 1.22 25.51 -8.20
C TRP A 184 0.37 24.25 -8.32
N TRP A 185 0.29 23.43 -7.26
CA TRP A 185 -0.56 22.23 -7.26
C TRP A 185 -2.01 22.55 -7.51
N LYS A 186 -2.55 23.52 -6.79
CA LYS A 186 -3.94 23.99 -6.96
C LYS A 186 -4.24 24.45 -8.38
N ASP A 187 -3.32 25.15 -9.03
CA ASP A 187 -3.56 25.69 -10.37
C ASP A 187 -3.41 24.64 -11.47
N ASN A 188 -2.50 23.67 -11.31
CA ASN A 188 -2.19 22.69 -12.35
C ASN A 188 -3.08 21.44 -12.27
N THR A 189 -3.79 21.21 -11.16
CA THR A 189 -4.71 20.07 -10.99
C THR A 189 -6.17 20.39 -11.30
N ARG A 190 -6.49 21.58 -11.78
CA ARG A 190 -7.85 21.95 -12.21
C ARG A 190 -8.40 21.08 -13.32
N THR A 191 -7.53 20.52 -14.13
CA THR A 191 -7.80 19.50 -15.13
C THR A 191 -6.91 18.32 -14.88
N ASP A 192 -7.25 17.16 -15.40
CA ASP A 192 -6.45 15.95 -15.26
C ASP A 192 -5.02 16.18 -15.75
N MET A 193 -4.07 16.15 -14.84
CA MET A 193 -2.66 16.33 -15.10
C MET A 193 -1.98 14.95 -15.19
N TYR A 194 -1.86 14.42 -16.41
CA TYR A 194 -1.16 13.16 -16.67
C TYR A 194 0.35 13.39 -16.78
N LEU A 195 1.13 12.55 -16.11
CA LEU A 195 2.58 12.64 -16.03
C LEU A 195 3.22 11.31 -16.44
N THR A 196 4.27 11.43 -17.23
CA THR A 196 5.22 10.34 -17.46
C THR A 196 6.16 10.16 -16.25
N SER A 197 6.85 9.04 -16.19
CA SER A 197 7.87 8.79 -15.15
C SER A 197 8.94 9.89 -15.07
N ASN A 198 9.40 10.40 -16.22
CA ASN A 198 10.39 11.49 -16.26
C ASN A 198 9.84 12.80 -15.70
N GLN A 199 8.63 13.19 -16.07
CA GLN A 199 7.98 14.40 -15.52
C GLN A 199 7.75 14.30 -14.02
N ALA A 200 7.37 13.11 -13.52
CA ALA A 200 7.21 12.87 -12.09
C ALA A 200 8.54 13.01 -11.32
N LEU A 201 9.66 12.56 -11.91
CA LEU A 201 10.99 12.71 -11.35
C LEU A 201 11.42 14.19 -11.34
N GLU A 202 11.19 14.92 -12.44
CA GLU A 202 11.49 16.36 -12.54
C GLU A 202 10.73 17.17 -11.48
N LEU A 203 9.45 16.88 -11.26
CA LEU A 203 8.61 17.54 -10.26
C LEU A 203 8.95 17.10 -8.81
N GLY A 204 9.77 16.08 -8.64
CA GLY A 204 10.12 15.53 -7.32
C GLY A 204 9.00 14.72 -6.65
N ILE A 205 8.05 14.23 -7.44
CA ILE A 205 7.00 13.32 -6.97
C ILE A 205 7.61 11.97 -6.58
N ILE A 206 8.63 11.56 -7.32
CA ILE A 206 9.38 10.33 -7.11
C ILE A 206 10.87 10.62 -7.05
N ASP A 207 11.64 9.65 -6.54
CA ASP A 207 13.08 9.73 -6.38
C ASP A 207 13.83 8.92 -7.45
N GLN A 208 13.17 7.88 -8.03
CA GLN A 208 13.81 6.94 -8.94
C GLN A 208 12.84 6.35 -9.96
N ILE A 209 13.33 6.15 -11.19
CA ILE A 209 12.67 5.35 -12.24
C ILE A 209 13.34 3.97 -12.27
N ILE A 210 12.52 2.90 -12.28
CA ILE A 210 12.97 1.51 -12.25
C ILE A 210 12.50 0.72 -13.48
#